data_20d2f7d0bf09317e612c20f7ab024d9a
#
_entry.id   20d2f7d0bf09317e612c20f7ab024d9a
#
_cell.length_a   1.000
_cell.length_b   1.000
_cell.length_c   1.000
_cell.angle_alpha   90.00
_cell.angle_beta   90.00
_cell.angle_gamma   90.00
#
_symmetry.space_group_name_H-M   'P 1'
#
loop_
_entity.id
_entity.type
_entity.pdbx_description
1 polymer ?
#
loop_
_entity_poly.entity_id
_entity_poly.type
_entity_poly.pdbx_seq_one_letter_code
_entity_poly.pdbx_strand_id
1 'polypeptide(L)'
;EPDGTLTVTDKRSMQVYRRLLTFEDCADIGDGWNFGPAANDQAIYSTGSRTTLALVSSGPNKATFRLRTVMEVPVEFHFERMTRSDDFSGMVIDSLVTLRAGAGWVEVDTTVHNDVRDHRLRVLFPSGAQAETCLMDSPFDVVERPVRLREDNHRYREQEVETRPQQTFTAVFDERRGLA
;
A
#
# COMPACT_ATOMS: atom_id res chain seq x y z
N GLU A 1 7.28 -7.21 12.20
CA GLU A 1 7.31 -8.66 11.99
C GLU A 1 8.55 -9.04 11.16
N PRO A 2 8.98 -10.30 11.16
CA PRO A 2 10.16 -10.72 10.40
C PRO A 2 10.02 -10.56 8.87
N ASP A 3 8.80 -10.56 8.37
CA ASP A 3 8.47 -10.38 6.94
C ASP A 3 8.40 -8.90 6.50
N GLY A 4 8.80 -7.97 7.38
CA GLY A 4 8.79 -6.54 7.10
C GLY A 4 7.45 -5.85 7.31
N THR A 5 6.41 -6.57 7.68
CA THR A 5 5.11 -5.96 7.98
C THR A 5 5.06 -5.40 9.40
N LEU A 6 4.11 -4.52 9.66
CA LEU A 6 3.87 -3.97 10.98
C LEU A 6 2.61 -4.57 11.62
N THR A 7 2.70 -4.81 12.92
CA THR A 7 1.54 -5.03 13.79
C THR A 7 1.44 -3.85 14.74
N VAL A 8 0.32 -3.15 14.72
CA VAL A 8 0.03 -2.00 15.59
C VAL A 8 -1.12 -2.36 16.53
N THR A 9 -0.94 -2.11 17.82
CA THR A 9 -1.99 -2.26 18.82
C THR A 9 -2.37 -0.90 19.37
N ASP A 10 -3.62 -0.51 19.19
CA ASP A 10 -4.19 0.63 19.90
C ASP A 10 -4.49 0.23 21.35
N LYS A 11 -3.76 0.81 22.30
CA LYS A 11 -3.87 0.48 23.72
C LYS A 11 -5.16 0.98 24.37
N ARG A 12 -5.88 1.91 23.72
CA ARG A 12 -7.16 2.43 24.25
C ARG A 12 -8.32 1.51 23.91
N SER A 13 -8.41 1.11 22.64
CA SER A 13 -9.47 0.23 22.14
C SER A 13 -9.10 -1.25 22.21
N MET A 14 -7.83 -1.57 22.46
CA MET A 14 -7.24 -2.93 22.36
C MET A 14 -7.36 -3.55 20.97
N GLN A 15 -7.60 -2.74 19.96
CA GLN A 15 -7.64 -3.18 18.56
C GLN A 15 -6.23 -3.48 18.05
N VAL A 16 -6.12 -4.57 17.29
CA VAL A 16 -4.86 -5.00 16.69
C VAL A 16 -5.00 -4.93 15.17
N TYR A 17 -4.12 -4.18 14.54
CA TYR A 17 -3.99 -4.06 13.09
C TYR A 17 -2.74 -4.83 12.66
N ARG A 18 -2.89 -5.75 11.73
CA ARG A 18 -1.83 -6.65 11.29
C ARG A 18 -1.52 -6.47 9.83
N ARG A 19 -0.30 -6.86 9.43
CA ARG A 19 0.17 -6.84 8.05
C ARG A 19 0.12 -5.43 7.42
N LEU A 20 0.22 -4.39 8.24
CA LEU A 20 0.39 -3.03 7.76
C LEU A 20 1.76 -2.89 7.08
N LEU A 21 1.89 -1.94 6.16
CA LEU A 21 3.12 -1.72 5.40
C LEU A 21 3.51 -2.93 4.52
N THR A 22 2.54 -3.66 3.99
CA THR A 22 2.80 -4.66 2.97
C THR A 22 2.90 -3.97 1.62
N PHE A 23 4.00 -4.17 0.89
CA PHE A 23 4.13 -3.70 -0.49
C PHE A 23 3.63 -4.77 -1.45
N GLU A 24 2.96 -4.31 -2.49
CA GLU A 24 2.45 -5.14 -3.59
C GLU A 24 2.92 -4.54 -4.91
N ASP A 25 3.55 -5.36 -5.72
CA ASP A 25 3.96 -5.04 -7.08
C ASP A 25 3.14 -5.83 -8.09
N CYS A 26 2.62 -5.18 -9.11
CA CYS A 26 1.91 -5.79 -10.23
C CYS A 26 2.26 -5.09 -11.54
N ALA A 27 1.98 -5.75 -12.67
CA ALA A 27 2.15 -5.13 -13.98
C ALA A 27 1.18 -3.94 -14.15
N ASP A 28 1.65 -2.91 -14.84
CA ASP A 28 0.83 -1.80 -15.29
C ASP A 28 1.08 -1.60 -16.79
N ILE A 29 0.09 -1.97 -17.59
CA ILE A 29 0.10 -1.83 -19.06
C ILE A 29 -0.78 -0.69 -19.54
N GLY A 30 -1.17 0.20 -18.62
CA GLY A 30 -1.92 1.40 -18.90
C GLY A 30 -1.09 2.48 -19.57
N ASP A 31 -1.66 3.64 -19.63
CA ASP A 31 -0.99 4.85 -20.11
C ASP A 31 -0.55 5.75 -18.93
N GLY A 32 -0.13 6.98 -19.22
CA GLY A 32 0.25 7.94 -18.19
C GLY A 32 -0.91 8.45 -17.31
N TRP A 33 -2.14 8.06 -17.58
CA TRP A 33 -3.35 8.54 -16.92
C TRP A 33 -4.10 7.44 -16.16
N ASN A 34 -4.08 6.22 -16.70
CA ASN A 34 -4.88 5.11 -16.19
C ASN A 34 -4.03 3.88 -15.93
N PHE A 35 -4.25 3.28 -14.76
CA PHE A 35 -3.73 1.95 -14.47
C PHE A 35 -4.37 0.92 -15.39
N GLY A 36 -3.54 0.11 -16.04
CA GLY A 36 -3.97 -0.99 -16.90
C GLY A 36 -3.54 -2.35 -16.30
N PRO A 37 -4.46 -3.12 -15.69
CA PRO A 37 -4.10 -4.45 -15.19
C PRO A 37 -3.84 -5.40 -16.36
N ALA A 38 -2.75 -6.16 -16.30
CA ALA A 38 -2.48 -7.22 -17.25
C ALA A 38 -3.29 -8.48 -16.91
N ALA A 39 -3.88 -9.14 -17.92
CA ALA A 39 -4.77 -10.28 -17.71
C ALA A 39 -4.07 -11.51 -17.10
N ASN A 40 -2.77 -11.69 -17.37
CA ASN A 40 -1.97 -12.82 -16.91
C ASN A 40 -0.89 -12.38 -15.92
N ASP A 41 -1.20 -11.42 -15.04
CA ASP A 41 -0.25 -10.95 -14.04
C ASP A 41 -0.39 -11.70 -12.73
N GLN A 42 0.71 -11.80 -12.00
CA GLN A 42 0.76 -12.30 -10.64
C GLN A 42 1.34 -11.21 -9.74
N ALA A 43 0.56 -10.75 -8.77
CA ALA A 43 1.02 -9.80 -7.78
C ALA A 43 2.15 -10.39 -6.93
N ILE A 44 3.23 -9.62 -6.76
CA ILE A 44 4.37 -9.95 -5.91
C ILE A 44 4.25 -9.15 -4.62
N TYR A 45 4.35 -9.82 -3.47
CA TYR A 45 4.21 -9.18 -2.17
C TYR A 45 5.53 -9.14 -1.41
N SER A 46 5.78 -8.05 -0.70
CA SER A 46 6.98 -7.88 0.13
C SER A 46 7.15 -8.92 1.22
N THR A 47 6.07 -9.58 1.64
CA THR A 47 6.08 -10.64 2.66
C THR A 47 6.90 -11.87 2.25
N GLY A 48 7.15 -12.06 0.96
CA GLY A 48 8.05 -13.08 0.43
C GLY A 48 9.49 -12.61 0.22
N SER A 49 9.78 -11.35 0.53
CA SER A 49 11.06 -10.70 0.23
C SER A 49 12.01 -10.73 1.42
N ARG A 50 13.30 -10.47 1.14
CA ARG A 50 14.29 -10.33 2.20
C ARG A 50 14.16 -8.97 2.86
N THR A 51 13.82 -8.96 4.15
CA THR A 51 13.75 -7.74 4.96
C THR A 51 14.80 -7.76 6.07
N THR A 52 15.43 -6.62 6.30
CA THR A 52 16.31 -6.38 7.45
C THR A 52 15.71 -5.28 8.33
N LEU A 53 15.79 -5.48 9.64
CA LEU A 53 15.26 -4.58 10.65
C LEU A 53 16.40 -4.04 11.51
N ALA A 54 16.43 -2.72 11.72
CA ALA A 54 17.36 -2.07 12.62
C ALA A 54 16.66 -1.04 13.51
N LEU A 55 17.01 -1.02 14.79
CA LEU A 55 16.63 0.05 15.71
C LEU A 55 17.54 1.26 15.45
N VAL A 56 16.98 2.36 14.94
CA VAL A 56 17.72 3.60 14.62
C VAL A 56 17.84 4.49 15.83
N SER A 57 16.75 4.65 16.58
CA SER A 57 16.76 5.43 17.82
C SER A 57 15.74 4.87 18.80
N SER A 58 16.08 4.94 20.09
CA SER A 58 15.18 4.58 21.18
C SER A 58 15.39 5.57 22.33
N GLY A 59 14.32 6.25 22.72
CA GLY A 59 14.31 7.21 23.81
C GLY A 59 12.93 7.31 24.45
N PRO A 60 12.79 8.07 25.54
CA PRO A 60 11.53 8.15 26.29
C PRO A 60 10.37 8.76 25.47
N ASN A 61 10.68 9.60 24.48
CA ASN A 61 9.68 10.32 23.70
C ASN A 61 9.50 9.77 22.29
N LYS A 62 10.45 8.95 21.79
CA LYS A 62 10.44 8.49 20.40
C LYS A 62 11.22 7.19 20.24
N ALA A 63 10.70 6.28 19.44
CA ALA A 63 11.44 5.13 18.92
C ALA A 63 11.29 5.09 17.39
N THR A 64 12.38 4.80 16.69
CA THR A 64 12.41 4.69 15.22
C THR A 64 13.10 3.40 14.82
N PHE A 65 12.42 2.62 13.99
CA PHE A 65 12.98 1.45 13.31
C PHE A 65 13.19 1.75 11.83
N ARG A 66 14.23 1.18 11.26
CA ARG A 66 14.44 1.12 9.82
C ARG A 66 14.15 -0.29 9.34
N LEU A 67 13.29 -0.41 8.35
CA LEU A 67 13.02 -1.63 7.61
C LEU A 67 13.58 -1.44 6.20
N ARG A 68 14.46 -2.36 5.77
CA ARG A 68 14.97 -2.38 4.41
C ARG A 68 14.54 -3.69 3.76
N THR A 69 13.65 -3.58 2.78
CA THR A 69 13.11 -4.70 2.01
C THR A 69 13.69 -4.69 0.61
N VAL A 70 14.10 -5.84 0.11
CA VAL A 70 14.54 -6.02 -1.28
C VAL A 70 13.54 -6.94 -1.94
N MET A 71 12.70 -6.38 -2.82
CA MET A 71 11.71 -7.11 -3.60
C MET A 71 12.30 -7.47 -4.96
N GLU A 72 12.36 -8.76 -5.27
CA GLU A 72 12.71 -9.23 -6.61
C GLU A 72 11.45 -9.08 -7.49
N VAL A 73 11.51 -8.14 -8.44
CA VAL A 73 10.41 -7.82 -9.35
C VAL A 73 10.87 -7.87 -10.79
N PRO A 74 10.01 -8.25 -11.75
CA PRO A 74 10.35 -8.25 -13.18
C PRO A 74 10.75 -6.85 -13.66
N VAL A 75 11.78 -6.76 -14.49
CA VAL A 75 12.34 -5.48 -14.93
C VAL A 75 11.43 -4.69 -15.85
N GLU A 76 10.55 -5.35 -16.60
CA GLU A 76 9.62 -4.72 -17.56
C GLU A 76 8.48 -5.65 -17.95
N PHE A 77 7.56 -5.15 -18.75
CA PHE A 77 6.50 -5.92 -19.39
C PHE A 77 6.77 -6.10 -20.89
N HIS A 78 6.64 -7.32 -21.39
CA HIS A 78 6.79 -7.64 -22.81
C HIS A 78 5.44 -7.59 -23.52
N PHE A 79 5.12 -6.46 -24.16
CA PHE A 79 3.84 -6.23 -24.83
C PHE A 79 3.55 -7.21 -25.97
N GLU A 80 4.59 -7.69 -26.66
CA GLU A 80 4.40 -8.70 -27.73
C GLU A 80 3.93 -10.06 -27.21
N ARG A 81 4.39 -10.44 -26.00
CA ARG A 81 4.03 -11.71 -25.36
C ARG A 81 2.92 -11.57 -24.32
N MET A 82 2.54 -10.34 -24.01
CA MET A 82 1.57 -9.98 -22.95
C MET A 82 1.92 -10.63 -21.61
N THR A 83 3.20 -10.60 -21.24
CA THR A 83 3.72 -11.14 -19.96
C THR A 83 4.79 -10.23 -19.38
N ARG A 84 4.98 -10.28 -18.07
CA ARG A 84 6.15 -9.67 -17.43
C ARG A 84 7.43 -10.38 -17.86
N SER A 85 8.57 -9.67 -17.77
CA SER A 85 9.90 -10.21 -18.05
C SER A 85 10.26 -11.37 -17.13
N ASP A 86 11.05 -12.30 -17.67
CA ASP A 86 11.70 -13.36 -16.88
C ASP A 86 12.98 -12.86 -16.19
N ASP A 87 13.46 -11.65 -16.53
CA ASP A 87 14.55 -10.98 -15.85
C ASP A 87 14.01 -10.20 -14.65
N PHE A 88 14.72 -10.27 -13.51
CA PHE A 88 14.32 -9.64 -12.26
C PHE A 88 15.36 -8.60 -11.80
N SER A 89 14.89 -7.57 -11.09
CA SER A 89 15.72 -6.61 -10.39
C SER A 89 15.30 -6.54 -8.92
N GLY A 90 16.29 -6.34 -8.06
CA GLY A 90 16.08 -6.18 -6.61
C GLY A 90 15.67 -4.76 -6.25
N MET A 91 14.42 -4.41 -6.33
CA MET A 91 13.89 -3.11 -5.93
C MET A 91 14.04 -2.90 -4.42
N VAL A 92 14.79 -1.87 -4.03
CA VAL A 92 15.06 -1.57 -2.62
C VAL A 92 14.04 -0.60 -2.07
N ILE A 93 13.39 -0.98 -0.97
CA ILE A 93 12.42 -0.16 -0.23
C ILE A 93 12.95 0.04 1.19
N ASP A 94 13.29 1.29 1.54
CA ASP A 94 13.74 1.71 2.85
C ASP A 94 12.61 2.46 3.57
N SER A 95 12.12 1.92 4.68
CA SER A 95 11.07 2.56 5.49
C SER A 95 11.56 2.88 6.90
N LEU A 96 11.41 4.13 7.32
CA LEU A 96 11.60 4.56 8.70
C LEU A 96 10.22 4.60 9.38
N VAL A 97 10.05 3.77 10.39
CA VAL A 97 8.81 3.67 11.17
C VAL A 97 9.05 4.30 12.52
N THR A 98 8.35 5.38 12.83
CA THR A 98 8.53 6.15 14.06
C THR A 98 7.25 6.17 14.88
N LEU A 99 7.39 5.82 16.15
CA LEU A 99 6.35 5.97 17.17
C LEU A 99 6.78 7.02 18.19
N ARG A 100 5.91 8.00 18.41
CA ARG A 100 6.13 9.06 19.43
C ARG A 100 5.24 8.84 20.64
N ALA A 101 5.77 9.16 21.80
CA ALA A 101 4.99 9.09 23.05
C ALA A 101 3.79 10.02 22.98
N GLY A 102 2.60 9.50 23.28
CA GLY A 102 1.33 10.26 23.25
C GLY A 102 0.73 10.49 21.88
N ALA A 103 1.40 10.15 20.79
CA ALA A 103 0.81 10.24 19.45
C ALA A 103 -0.26 9.16 19.23
N GLY A 104 -1.33 9.54 18.53
CA GLY A 104 -2.38 8.62 18.07
C GLY A 104 -2.11 8.00 16.70
N TRP A 105 -0.90 8.17 16.17
CA TRP A 105 -0.50 7.68 14.84
C TRP A 105 0.92 7.12 14.85
N VAL A 106 1.23 6.36 13.81
CA VAL A 106 2.58 5.89 13.48
C VAL A 106 3.05 6.65 12.24
N GLU A 107 4.24 7.24 12.31
CA GLU A 107 4.86 7.90 11.16
C GLU A 107 5.62 6.86 10.34
N VAL A 108 5.43 6.86 9.02
CA VAL A 108 6.18 6.01 8.09
C VAL A 108 6.74 6.89 6.98
N ASP A 109 8.06 6.91 6.86
CA ASP A 109 8.78 7.59 5.79
C ASP A 109 9.46 6.53 4.92
N THR A 110 9.05 6.44 3.65
CA THR A 110 9.48 5.38 2.75
C THR A 110 10.19 5.96 1.53
N THR A 111 11.39 5.46 1.26
CA THR A 111 12.14 5.70 0.04
C THR A 111 12.16 4.43 -0.80
N VAL A 112 11.74 4.55 -2.06
CA VAL A 112 11.78 3.47 -3.05
C VAL A 112 12.86 3.77 -4.09
N HIS A 113 13.80 2.85 -4.27
CA HIS A 113 14.76 2.88 -5.37
C HIS A 113 14.19 2.04 -6.52
N ASN A 114 13.49 2.74 -7.42
CA ASN A 114 12.81 2.12 -8.54
C ASN A 114 13.65 2.24 -9.82
N ASP A 115 14.09 1.11 -10.34
CA ASP A 115 14.84 0.96 -11.59
C ASP A 115 14.14 0.02 -12.60
N VAL A 116 12.88 -0.33 -12.32
CA VAL A 116 12.02 -1.15 -13.19
C VAL A 116 10.88 -0.33 -13.80
N ARG A 117 10.21 -0.86 -14.80
CA ARG A 117 9.15 -0.16 -15.55
C ARG A 117 7.94 -1.05 -15.82
N ASP A 118 6.88 -0.43 -16.35
CA ASP A 118 5.62 -1.10 -16.68
C ASP A 118 5.02 -1.85 -15.48
N HIS A 119 5.11 -1.23 -14.30
CA HIS A 119 4.62 -1.80 -13.07
C HIS A 119 3.97 -0.75 -12.16
N ARG A 120 3.19 -1.22 -11.22
CA ARG A 120 2.62 -0.41 -10.15
C ARG A 120 2.98 -0.99 -8.80
N LEU A 121 3.68 -0.20 -7.99
CA LEU A 121 3.94 -0.50 -6.59
C LEU A 121 2.87 0.16 -5.71
N ARG A 122 2.27 -0.61 -4.81
CA ARG A 122 1.35 -0.11 -3.78
C ARG A 122 1.84 -0.47 -2.39
N VAL A 123 1.46 0.33 -1.41
CA VAL A 123 1.57 -0.03 0.01
C VAL A 123 0.19 -0.30 0.58
N LEU A 124 0.04 -1.40 1.29
CA LEU A 124 -1.23 -1.87 1.82
C LEU A 124 -1.28 -1.66 3.33
N PHE A 125 -2.39 -1.10 3.80
CA PHE A 125 -2.71 -0.91 5.20
C PHE A 125 -4.08 -1.55 5.51
N PRO A 126 -4.15 -2.88 5.75
CA PRO A 126 -5.41 -3.55 6.00
C PRO A 126 -6.08 -3.04 7.28
N SER A 127 -7.20 -2.35 7.17
CA SER A 127 -7.96 -1.86 8.32
C SER A 127 -8.67 -3.00 9.08
N GLY A 128 -9.09 -4.02 8.34
CA GLY A 128 -9.97 -5.09 8.84
C GLY A 128 -11.41 -4.62 9.10
N ALA A 129 -11.74 -3.37 8.75
CA ALA A 129 -13.08 -2.84 8.85
C ALA A 129 -14.01 -3.46 7.79
N GLN A 130 -15.26 -3.72 8.17
CA GLN A 130 -16.32 -4.17 7.26
C GLN A 130 -17.10 -2.94 6.79
N ALA A 131 -16.48 -2.15 5.91
CA ALA A 131 -17.02 -0.89 5.45
C ALA A 131 -17.49 -0.98 3.99
N GLU A 132 -18.62 -0.38 3.69
CA GLU A 132 -19.13 -0.24 2.32
C GLU A 132 -18.60 1.04 1.65
N THR A 133 -18.21 2.03 2.47
CA THR A 133 -17.71 3.32 2.04
C THR A 133 -16.41 3.67 2.74
N CYS A 134 -15.68 4.62 2.17
CA CYS A 134 -14.51 5.25 2.77
C CYS A 134 -14.61 6.77 2.63
N LEU A 135 -13.99 7.50 3.54
CA LEU A 135 -13.86 8.95 3.47
C LEU A 135 -12.51 9.30 2.85
N MET A 136 -12.53 10.22 1.90
CA MET A 136 -11.32 10.72 1.25
C MET A 136 -11.38 12.24 1.20
N ASP A 137 -10.29 12.90 1.54
CA ASP A 137 -10.22 14.33 1.33
C ASP A 137 -10.06 14.65 -0.17
N SER A 138 -10.75 15.66 -0.60
CA SER A 138 -10.73 16.19 -1.95
C SER A 138 -10.62 17.71 -1.88
N PRO A 139 -10.28 18.42 -2.96
CA PRO A 139 -10.36 19.88 -2.95
C PRO A 139 -11.73 20.34 -2.45
N PHE A 140 -11.72 21.11 -1.35
CA PHE A 140 -12.87 21.76 -0.71
C PHE A 140 -13.80 20.88 0.13
N ASP A 141 -13.65 19.54 0.15
CA ASP A 141 -14.55 18.69 0.93
C ASP A 141 -13.93 17.32 1.27
N VAL A 142 -14.52 16.63 2.25
CA VAL A 142 -14.30 15.23 2.54
C VAL A 142 -15.41 14.42 1.87
N VAL A 143 -15.06 13.63 0.88
CA VAL A 143 -16.03 12.88 0.06
C VAL A 143 -16.14 11.45 0.56
N GLU A 144 -17.37 11.01 0.79
CA GLU A 144 -17.69 9.62 1.02
C GLU A 144 -17.80 8.88 -0.33
N ARG A 145 -17.04 7.79 -0.47
CA ARG A 145 -16.99 7.00 -1.71
C ARG A 145 -17.22 5.52 -1.43
N PRO A 146 -17.93 4.81 -2.30
CA PRO A 146 -18.09 3.37 -2.18
C PRO A 146 -16.74 2.66 -2.33
N VAL A 147 -16.51 1.64 -1.49
CA VAL A 147 -15.32 0.77 -1.58
C VAL A 147 -15.41 -0.16 -2.80
N ARG A 148 -16.63 -0.67 -3.06
CA ARG A 148 -16.87 -1.56 -4.20
C ARG A 148 -17.20 -0.77 -5.45
N LEU A 149 -16.76 -1.28 -6.59
CA LEU A 149 -17.24 -0.79 -7.87
C LEU A 149 -18.72 -1.12 -8.03
N ARG A 150 -19.43 -0.29 -8.80
CA ARG A 150 -20.84 -0.52 -9.14
C ARG A 150 -20.99 -1.81 -9.96
N GLU A 151 -22.06 -2.55 -9.72
CA GLU A 151 -22.30 -3.84 -10.41
C GLU A 151 -22.48 -3.70 -11.92
N ASP A 152 -23.07 -2.58 -12.35
CA ASP A 152 -23.34 -2.26 -13.76
C ASP A 152 -22.21 -1.49 -14.44
N ASN A 153 -21.00 -1.46 -13.84
CA ASN A 153 -19.84 -0.73 -14.34
C ASN A 153 -19.51 -1.05 -15.82
N HIS A 154 -19.69 -2.31 -16.22
CA HIS A 154 -19.48 -2.79 -17.58
C HIS A 154 -20.39 -2.16 -18.66
N ARG A 155 -21.47 -1.46 -18.25
CA ARG A 155 -22.42 -0.79 -19.15
C ARG A 155 -21.95 0.61 -19.55
N TYR A 156 -20.94 1.15 -18.89
CA TYR A 156 -20.44 2.49 -19.12
C TYR A 156 -19.21 2.47 -20.03
N ARG A 157 -19.10 3.46 -20.90
CA ARG A 157 -17.95 3.60 -21.78
C ARG A 157 -16.69 3.92 -20.99
N GLU A 158 -16.83 4.80 -20.00
CA GLU A 158 -15.78 5.10 -19.03
C GLU A 158 -16.12 4.38 -17.73
N GLN A 159 -15.39 3.30 -17.46
CA GLN A 159 -15.62 2.47 -16.30
C GLN A 159 -14.94 3.07 -15.08
N GLU A 160 -15.61 2.95 -13.93
CA GLU A 160 -14.96 3.25 -12.66
C GLU A 160 -13.82 2.25 -12.41
N VAL A 161 -12.75 2.77 -11.81
CA VAL A 161 -11.60 1.97 -11.37
C VAL A 161 -11.53 1.93 -9.84
N GLU A 162 -10.86 0.93 -9.29
CA GLU A 162 -10.71 0.78 -7.84
C GLU A 162 -9.86 1.88 -7.20
N THR A 163 -8.97 2.51 -7.98
CA THR A 163 -8.17 3.64 -7.51
C THR A 163 -9.00 4.91 -7.44
N ARG A 164 -8.87 5.64 -6.34
CA ARG A 164 -9.58 6.90 -6.10
C ARG A 164 -8.59 8.01 -5.79
N PRO A 165 -8.75 9.21 -6.37
CA PRO A 165 -7.90 10.35 -6.03
C PRO A 165 -8.24 10.85 -4.62
N GLN A 166 -7.20 11.22 -3.88
CA GLN A 166 -7.30 11.87 -2.58
C GLN A 166 -6.11 12.81 -2.40
N GLN A 167 -6.17 13.76 -1.47
CA GLN A 167 -5.07 14.72 -1.24
C GLN A 167 -4.18 14.29 -0.07
N THR A 168 -4.71 14.19 1.13
CA THR A 168 -3.91 13.99 2.35
C THR A 168 -4.28 12.74 3.14
N PHE A 169 -5.55 12.33 3.14
CA PHE A 169 -5.97 11.16 3.90
C PHE A 169 -7.08 10.34 3.23
N THR A 170 -7.13 9.08 3.62
CA THR A 170 -8.28 8.19 3.42
C THR A 170 -8.61 7.54 4.76
N ALA A 171 -9.88 7.54 5.15
CA ALA A 171 -10.34 6.87 6.35
C ALA A 171 -11.33 5.75 6.00
N VAL A 172 -11.10 4.57 6.57
CA VAL A 172 -11.98 3.39 6.43
C VAL A 172 -12.31 2.89 7.82
N PHE A 173 -13.58 2.83 8.18
CA PHE A 173 -14.01 2.40 9.51
C PHE A 173 -15.41 1.78 9.50
N ASP A 174 -15.66 0.97 10.48
CA ASP A 174 -16.98 0.46 10.88
C ASP A 174 -17.24 0.78 12.36
N GLU A 175 -18.29 0.22 12.95
CA GLU A 175 -18.65 0.45 14.36
C GLU A 175 -17.59 -0.05 15.36
N ARG A 176 -16.65 -0.87 14.93
CA ARG A 176 -15.69 -1.57 15.80
C ARG A 176 -14.27 -1.10 15.61
N ARG A 177 -13.88 -0.75 14.39
CA ARG A 177 -12.49 -0.44 14.05
C ARG A 177 -12.38 0.48 12.84
N GLY A 178 -11.22 1.12 12.69
CA GLY A 178 -10.93 1.95 11.55
C GLY A 178 -9.46 2.30 11.44
N LEU A 179 -9.08 2.78 10.26
CA LEU A 179 -7.78 3.38 9.92
C LEU A 179 -8.00 4.67 9.13
N ALA A 180 -7.16 5.66 9.39
CA ALA A 180 -7.09 6.90 8.62
C ALA A 180 -5.63 7.31 8.42
#